data_fd0bd5975e66acc3964eecf12bc17f1f
#
_entry.id   fd0bd5975e66acc3964eecf12bc17f1f
#
_cell.length_a   1.000
_cell.length_b   1.000
_cell.length_c   1.000
_cell.angle_alpha   90.00
_cell.angle_beta   90.00
_cell.angle_gamma   90.00
#
_symmetry.space_group_name_H-M   'P 1'
#
loop_
_entity.id
_entity.type
_entity.pdbx_description
1 polymer ?
#
loop_
_entity_poly.entity_id
_entity_poly.type
_entity_poly.pdbx_seq_one_letter_code
_entity_poly.pdbx_strand_id
1 'polypeptide(L)'
;AINMIGIMISLAVLYIVNGTTLKTMIRSNPGLILIKDGVVINKWSHNALPKQETLNAPLDELSIGKIDPTSVTTRITKIVLWFVFPLFLLTLADRLWAWTKWIKKQRKRNKLYTLLKKKRKMRKKIVAGNWKMNLNLQEGLALAKEVNDALAADKPNCDVIICTPFIHLASVAGVLNSQLVGLGAENCADKEKGAFTGEVSAEMVKSTGAQYVILGHSERREYYNETPEILKEKVLLALKNGLKVIFCIGETLAEREANKQNDVVKAELEGSVFNLSAEEFANVIVAYEPIWAIGTGKTATAEQAEEIHAFIRSAIAEKYGNEVAENTSILYGGSAKPSNAPELFAKPNIDGGLIGGAALKCADFKGIIDAWKK
;
A
#
# COMPACT_ATOMS: atom_id res chain seq x y z
N ALA A 1 -37.37 -63.42 -63.65
CA ALA A 1 -37.18 -61.94 -63.37
C ALA A 1 -38.50 -61.18 -63.26
N ILE A 2 -39.56 -61.60 -63.96
CA ILE A 2 -40.86 -60.88 -63.96
C ILE A 2 -41.68 -61.16 -62.69
N ASN A 3 -41.53 -62.33 -62.05
CA ASN A 3 -42.28 -62.66 -60.82
C ASN A 3 -41.76 -62.03 -59.50
N MET A 4 -40.53 -61.62 -59.51
CA MET A 4 -40.01 -60.92 -58.28
C MET A 4 -40.49 -59.48 -58.14
N ILE A 5 -40.83 -58.84 -59.32
CA ILE A 5 -41.38 -57.49 -59.30
C ILE A 5 -42.81 -57.48 -58.75
N GLY A 6 -43.58 -58.52 -58.96
CA GLY A 6 -44.98 -58.65 -58.56
C GLY A 6 -45.17 -58.77 -57.03
N ILE A 7 -44.26 -59.37 -56.32
CA ILE A 7 -44.35 -59.56 -54.85
C ILE A 7 -43.90 -58.27 -54.09
N MET A 8 -43.05 -57.48 -54.67
CA MET A 8 -42.60 -56.19 -54.04
C MET A 8 -43.49 -55.00 -54.24
N ILE A 9 -44.46 -55.09 -55.21
CA ILE A 9 -45.41 -54.01 -55.49
C ILE A 9 -46.61 -54.01 -54.55
N SER A 10 -46.89 -55.10 -53.85
CA SER A 10 -48.06 -55.25 -52.98
C SER A 10 -47.97 -54.48 -51.64
N LEU A 11 -46.86 -53.90 -51.29
CA LEU A 11 -46.66 -53.12 -50.06
C LEU A 11 -45.99 -51.76 -50.28
N ALA A 12 -45.85 -51.32 -51.52
CA ALA A 12 -45.29 -50.00 -51.81
C ALA A 12 -46.38 -48.97 -51.98
N VAL A 13 -46.56 -48.14 -50.99
CA VAL A 13 -47.16 -46.82 -51.21
C VAL A 13 -46.27 -46.07 -52.19
N LEU A 14 -46.80 -45.81 -53.41
CA LEU A 14 -46.07 -45.12 -54.43
C LEU A 14 -45.81 -43.67 -54.03
N TYR A 15 -44.65 -43.41 -53.46
CA TYR A 15 -44.21 -42.04 -53.29
C TYR A 15 -43.64 -41.58 -54.65
N ILE A 16 -44.26 -40.55 -55.24
CA ILE A 16 -43.70 -39.84 -56.38
C ILE A 16 -42.50 -39.02 -55.88
N VAL A 17 -41.34 -39.54 -56.08
CA VAL A 17 -40.09 -38.90 -55.69
C VAL A 17 -39.39 -38.33 -56.91
N ASN A 18 -38.96 -37.09 -56.88
CA ASN A 18 -38.19 -36.43 -57.95
C ASN A 18 -36.92 -37.24 -58.23
N GLY A 19 -36.58 -37.40 -59.52
CA GLY A 19 -35.42 -38.19 -60.00
C GLY A 19 -34.06 -37.72 -59.38
N THR A 20 -33.98 -36.48 -58.98
CA THR A 20 -32.79 -35.95 -58.26
C THR A 20 -32.67 -36.52 -56.85
N THR A 21 -33.78 -36.63 -56.15
CA THR A 21 -33.87 -37.20 -54.78
C THR A 21 -33.56 -38.69 -54.81
N LEU A 22 -34.00 -39.43 -55.80
CA LEU A 22 -33.67 -40.84 -55.99
C LEU A 22 -32.14 -41.02 -56.22
N LYS A 23 -31.50 -40.16 -57.01
CA LYS A 23 -30.05 -40.23 -57.25
C LYS A 23 -29.25 -39.90 -55.99
N THR A 24 -29.77 -39.12 -55.06
CA THR A 24 -29.11 -38.87 -53.79
C THR A 24 -29.27 -40.02 -52.82
N MET A 25 -30.37 -40.76 -52.88
CA MET A 25 -30.63 -41.92 -52.02
C MET A 25 -29.81 -43.15 -52.43
N ILE A 26 -29.63 -43.38 -53.73
CA ILE A 26 -28.90 -44.51 -54.29
C ILE A 26 -28.06 -44.06 -55.47
N ARG A 27 -26.76 -44.34 -55.43
CA ARG A 27 -25.80 -43.91 -56.47
C ARG A 27 -25.72 -44.84 -57.69
N SER A 28 -26.40 -45.97 -57.65
CA SER A 28 -26.41 -46.89 -58.76
C SER A 28 -27.82 -46.97 -59.38
N ASN A 29 -27.87 -47.06 -60.71
CA ASN A 29 -29.12 -47.25 -61.47
C ASN A 29 -28.93 -48.43 -62.43
N PRO A 30 -29.69 -49.55 -62.29
CA PRO A 30 -30.73 -49.78 -61.28
C PRO A 30 -30.19 -50.08 -59.91
N GLY A 31 -30.98 -49.87 -58.87
CA GLY A 31 -30.71 -50.20 -57.46
C GLY A 31 -31.98 -50.50 -56.68
N LEU A 32 -31.83 -51.19 -55.54
CA LEU A 32 -32.95 -51.53 -54.65
C LEU A 32 -32.84 -50.80 -53.32
N ILE A 33 -33.95 -50.25 -52.85
CA ILE A 33 -34.07 -49.60 -51.54
C ILE A 33 -35.16 -50.32 -50.76
N LEU A 34 -34.83 -50.71 -49.55
CA LEU A 34 -35.79 -51.26 -48.59
C LEU A 34 -36.23 -50.14 -47.66
N ILE A 35 -37.54 -49.87 -47.63
CA ILE A 35 -38.14 -48.85 -46.76
C ILE A 35 -39.15 -49.55 -45.87
N LYS A 36 -39.13 -49.27 -44.58
CA LYS A 36 -40.11 -49.68 -43.58
C LYS A 36 -40.56 -48.46 -42.78
N ASP A 37 -41.86 -48.26 -42.66
CA ASP A 37 -42.45 -47.16 -41.93
C ASP A 37 -41.84 -45.74 -42.29
N GLY A 38 -41.60 -45.55 -43.57
CA GLY A 38 -41.00 -44.32 -44.11
C GLY A 38 -39.48 -44.19 -43.92
N VAL A 39 -38.83 -45.14 -43.27
CA VAL A 39 -37.39 -45.11 -43.03
C VAL A 39 -36.69 -46.05 -44.01
N VAL A 40 -35.60 -45.58 -44.63
CA VAL A 40 -34.73 -46.40 -45.47
C VAL A 40 -33.90 -47.33 -44.56
N ILE A 41 -34.21 -48.62 -44.58
CA ILE A 41 -33.55 -49.66 -43.77
C ILE A 41 -32.29 -50.12 -44.44
N ASN A 42 -32.36 -50.34 -45.74
CA ASN A 42 -31.21 -50.87 -46.52
C ASN A 42 -31.26 -50.38 -47.98
N LYS A 43 -30.13 -50.40 -48.64
CA LYS A 43 -29.98 -50.07 -50.07
C LYS A 43 -28.88 -50.90 -50.71
N TRP A 44 -29.14 -51.40 -51.89
CA TRP A 44 -28.20 -52.20 -52.64
C TRP A 44 -28.04 -51.64 -54.05
N SER A 45 -26.83 -51.68 -54.55
CA SER A 45 -26.55 -51.47 -55.98
C SER A 45 -26.95 -52.70 -56.80
N HIS A 46 -27.10 -52.55 -58.09
CA HIS A 46 -27.47 -53.67 -59.00
C HIS A 46 -26.48 -54.85 -58.91
N ASN A 47 -25.23 -54.61 -58.59
CA ASN A 47 -24.20 -55.68 -58.46
C ASN A 47 -24.20 -56.34 -57.09
N ALA A 48 -24.99 -55.80 -56.08
CA ALA A 48 -24.99 -56.30 -54.70
C ALA A 48 -26.42 -56.64 -54.23
N LEU A 49 -27.29 -57.02 -55.10
CA LEU A 49 -28.67 -57.39 -54.74
C LEU A 49 -28.64 -58.64 -53.86
N PRO A 50 -29.53 -58.75 -52.83
CA PRO A 50 -29.64 -59.94 -52.04
C PRO A 50 -30.12 -61.12 -52.89
N LYS A 51 -29.53 -62.30 -52.65
CA LYS A 51 -29.91 -63.51 -53.43
C LYS A 51 -31.33 -63.92 -53.00
N GLN A 52 -32.09 -64.53 -53.91
CA GLN A 52 -33.47 -64.97 -53.65
C GLN A 52 -33.57 -65.95 -52.49
N GLU A 53 -32.54 -66.75 -52.22
CA GLU A 53 -32.43 -67.70 -51.09
C GLU A 53 -32.39 -66.97 -49.74
N THR A 54 -31.98 -65.70 -49.70
CA THR A 54 -31.95 -64.89 -48.44
C THR A 54 -33.26 -64.17 -48.17
N LEU A 55 -34.26 -64.31 -49.00
CA LEU A 55 -35.59 -63.69 -48.89
C LEU A 55 -36.70 -64.74 -48.65
N ASN A 56 -36.37 -65.81 -47.93
CA ASN A 56 -37.25 -66.98 -47.72
C ASN A 56 -38.16 -66.85 -46.48
N ALA A 57 -38.12 -65.72 -45.78
CA ALA A 57 -38.97 -65.39 -44.63
C ALA A 57 -39.47 -63.94 -44.67
N PRO A 58 -40.47 -63.54 -43.88
CA PRO A 58 -40.89 -62.15 -43.75
C PRO A 58 -39.69 -61.21 -43.37
N LEU A 59 -39.69 -60.01 -43.95
CA LEU A 59 -38.55 -59.05 -43.83
C LEU A 59 -38.21 -58.67 -42.36
N ASP A 60 -39.20 -58.69 -41.49
CA ASP A 60 -39.09 -58.38 -40.06
C ASP A 60 -38.36 -59.50 -39.27
N GLU A 61 -38.36 -60.69 -39.77
CA GLU A 61 -37.64 -61.83 -39.21
C GLU A 61 -36.20 -61.94 -39.70
N LEU A 62 -35.93 -61.39 -40.87
CA LEU A 62 -34.62 -61.42 -41.52
C LEU A 62 -33.70 -60.33 -40.98
N SER A 63 -32.44 -60.64 -40.83
CA SER A 63 -31.42 -59.65 -40.37
C SER A 63 -31.31 -58.43 -41.25
N ILE A 64 -31.63 -58.52 -42.56
CA ILE A 64 -31.60 -57.44 -43.55
C ILE A 64 -32.75 -56.42 -43.35
N GLY A 65 -33.83 -56.82 -42.61
CA GLY A 65 -35.01 -55.98 -42.28
C GLY A 65 -34.96 -55.38 -40.89
N LYS A 66 -33.91 -55.63 -40.10
CA LYS A 66 -33.76 -55.06 -38.76
C LYS A 66 -32.77 -53.91 -38.75
N ILE A 67 -33.13 -52.84 -38.04
CA ILE A 67 -32.18 -51.74 -37.75
C ILE A 67 -31.32 -52.23 -36.56
N ASP A 68 -30.01 -52.29 -36.79
CA ASP A 68 -29.08 -52.62 -35.70
C ASP A 68 -28.89 -51.40 -34.79
N PRO A 69 -29.43 -51.42 -33.55
CA PRO A 69 -29.32 -50.27 -32.64
C PRO A 69 -27.89 -50.00 -32.21
N THR A 70 -26.98 -51.02 -32.34
CA THR A 70 -25.56 -50.84 -31.94
C THR A 70 -24.82 -49.93 -32.90
N SER A 71 -25.27 -49.79 -34.17
CA SER A 71 -24.65 -48.91 -35.19
C SER A 71 -24.74 -47.42 -34.80
N VAL A 72 -25.84 -46.99 -34.15
CA VAL A 72 -26.04 -45.58 -33.77
C VAL A 72 -25.16 -45.23 -32.58
N THR A 73 -25.18 -46.13 -31.53
CA THR A 73 -24.37 -45.94 -30.33
C THR A 73 -22.86 -45.91 -30.69
N THR A 74 -22.43 -46.84 -31.54
CA THR A 74 -21.01 -46.89 -31.99
C THR A 74 -20.59 -45.64 -32.77
N ARG A 75 -21.49 -45.07 -33.57
CA ARG A 75 -21.22 -43.82 -34.29
C ARG A 75 -21.11 -42.61 -33.37
N ILE A 76 -22.00 -42.47 -32.39
CA ILE A 76 -21.98 -41.43 -31.36
C ILE A 76 -20.67 -41.53 -30.56
N THR A 77 -20.33 -42.72 -30.07
CA THR A 77 -19.12 -42.96 -29.32
C THR A 77 -17.85 -42.60 -30.10
N LYS A 78 -17.80 -42.92 -31.40
CA LYS A 78 -16.66 -42.50 -32.27
C LYS A 78 -16.58 -40.99 -32.44
N ILE A 79 -17.69 -40.29 -32.63
CA ILE A 79 -17.72 -38.82 -32.73
C ILE A 79 -17.24 -38.18 -31.43
N VAL A 80 -17.72 -38.64 -30.27
CA VAL A 80 -17.32 -38.13 -28.97
C VAL A 80 -15.83 -38.37 -28.71
N LEU A 81 -15.33 -39.58 -28.93
CA LEU A 81 -13.90 -39.93 -28.73
C LEU A 81 -12.95 -39.18 -29.65
N TRP A 82 -13.29 -39.04 -30.93
CA TRP A 82 -12.34 -38.48 -31.92
C TRP A 82 -12.44 -36.98 -32.13
N PHE A 83 -13.57 -36.35 -31.78
CA PHE A 83 -13.77 -34.92 -31.99
C PHE A 83 -14.05 -34.14 -30.70
N VAL A 84 -15.01 -34.57 -29.89
CA VAL A 84 -15.42 -33.82 -28.72
C VAL A 84 -14.37 -33.89 -27.61
N PHE A 85 -13.82 -35.06 -27.33
CA PHE A 85 -12.85 -35.25 -26.26
C PHE A 85 -11.50 -34.52 -26.52
N PRO A 86 -10.90 -34.56 -27.72
CA PRO A 86 -9.71 -33.77 -28.03
C PRO A 86 -9.95 -32.27 -27.97
N LEU A 87 -11.10 -31.77 -28.43
CA LEU A 87 -11.48 -30.35 -28.29
C LEU A 87 -11.61 -29.94 -26.84
N PHE A 88 -12.20 -30.78 -26.01
CA PHE A 88 -12.26 -30.54 -24.57
C PHE A 88 -10.88 -30.47 -23.93
N LEU A 89 -9.97 -31.40 -24.26
CA LEU A 89 -8.59 -31.37 -23.78
C LEU A 89 -7.83 -30.12 -24.21
N LEU A 90 -8.00 -29.67 -25.46
CA LEU A 90 -7.39 -28.43 -25.95
C LEU A 90 -7.89 -27.20 -25.21
N THR A 91 -9.21 -27.12 -24.97
CA THR A 91 -9.78 -26.00 -24.20
C THR A 91 -9.34 -26.03 -22.74
N LEU A 92 -9.21 -27.20 -22.14
CA LEU A 92 -8.69 -27.36 -20.78
C LEU A 92 -7.21 -26.95 -20.71
N ALA A 93 -6.40 -27.37 -21.67
CA ALA A 93 -4.99 -27.00 -21.74
C ALA A 93 -4.80 -25.48 -21.88
N ASP A 94 -5.60 -24.83 -22.73
CA ASP A 94 -5.58 -23.36 -22.90
C ASP A 94 -5.97 -22.64 -21.61
N ARG A 95 -7.02 -23.12 -20.91
CA ARG A 95 -7.42 -22.59 -19.61
C ARG A 95 -6.33 -22.74 -18.54
N LEU A 96 -5.68 -23.91 -18.47
CA LEU A 96 -4.58 -24.17 -17.56
C LEU A 96 -3.36 -23.27 -17.88
N TRP A 97 -3.06 -23.08 -19.17
CA TRP A 97 -1.98 -22.19 -19.59
C TRP A 97 -2.25 -20.72 -19.23
N ALA A 98 -3.47 -20.24 -19.49
CA ALA A 98 -3.91 -18.91 -19.06
C ALA A 98 -3.81 -18.72 -17.55
N TRP A 99 -4.22 -19.74 -16.77
CA TRP A 99 -4.13 -19.73 -15.31
C TRP A 99 -2.67 -19.71 -14.80
N THR A 100 -1.78 -20.49 -15.42
CA THR A 100 -0.35 -20.47 -15.07
C THR A 100 0.30 -19.13 -15.39
N LYS A 101 -0.04 -18.49 -16.51
CA LYS A 101 0.38 -17.12 -16.83
C LYS A 101 -0.12 -16.12 -15.81
N TRP A 102 -1.39 -16.24 -15.40
CA TRP A 102 -1.98 -15.37 -14.36
C TRP A 102 -1.26 -15.53 -13.02
N ILE A 103 -0.99 -16.77 -12.57
CA ILE A 103 -0.22 -17.04 -11.34
C ILE A 103 1.19 -16.45 -11.42
N LYS A 104 1.92 -16.63 -12.56
CA LYS A 104 3.25 -16.06 -12.74
C LYS A 104 3.21 -14.51 -12.66
N LYS A 105 2.20 -13.88 -13.27
CA LYS A 105 1.99 -12.43 -13.20
C LYS A 105 1.71 -11.97 -11.76
N GLN A 106 0.88 -12.68 -11.00
CA GLN A 106 0.61 -12.40 -9.59
C GLN A 106 1.87 -12.56 -8.72
N ARG A 107 2.64 -13.64 -8.90
CA ARG A 107 3.91 -13.85 -8.17
C ARG A 107 4.91 -12.74 -8.45
N LYS A 108 5.05 -12.31 -9.72
CA LYS A 108 5.92 -11.18 -10.09
C LYS A 108 5.45 -9.87 -9.44
N ARG A 109 4.14 -9.61 -9.42
CA ARG A 109 3.54 -8.44 -8.76
C ARG A 109 3.76 -8.47 -7.24
N ASN A 110 3.54 -9.62 -6.60
CA ASN A 110 3.77 -9.78 -5.16
C ASN A 110 5.26 -9.66 -4.79
N LYS A 111 6.17 -10.23 -5.63
CA LYS A 111 7.61 -10.06 -5.43
C LYS A 111 8.05 -8.61 -5.58
N LEU A 112 7.51 -7.89 -6.58
CA LEU A 112 7.74 -6.46 -6.77
C LEU A 112 7.18 -5.66 -5.58
N TYR A 113 5.96 -5.96 -5.13
CA TYR A 113 5.36 -5.34 -3.94
C TYR A 113 6.20 -5.59 -2.69
N THR A 114 6.69 -6.81 -2.49
CA THR A 114 7.59 -7.15 -1.36
C THR A 114 8.94 -6.45 -1.46
N LEU A 115 9.50 -6.31 -2.67
CA LEU A 115 10.73 -5.56 -2.92
C LEU A 115 10.53 -4.06 -2.70
N LEU A 116 9.41 -3.49 -3.14
CA LEU A 116 9.04 -2.10 -2.88
C LEU A 116 8.81 -1.86 -1.38
N LYS A 117 8.15 -2.79 -0.70
CA LYS A 117 7.96 -2.75 0.76
C LYS A 117 9.30 -2.86 1.51
N LYS A 118 10.25 -3.65 1.02
CA LYS A 118 11.62 -3.78 1.59
C LYS A 118 12.50 -2.57 1.28
N LYS A 119 12.22 -1.84 0.18
CA LYS A 119 12.84 -0.56 -0.18
C LYS A 119 12.16 0.64 0.49
N ARG A 120 11.05 0.43 1.19
CA ARG A 120 10.41 1.45 2.01
C ARG A 120 11.42 1.86 3.08
N LYS A 121 12.03 3.01 2.88
CA LYS A 121 12.90 3.63 3.87
C LYS A 121 12.06 3.75 5.15
N MET A 122 12.43 2.99 6.18
CA MET A 122 11.71 3.09 7.46
C MET A 122 11.79 4.54 7.90
N ARG A 123 10.67 5.11 8.36
CA ARG A 123 10.65 6.45 8.95
C ARG A 123 11.77 6.59 9.96
N LYS A 124 12.41 7.74 9.97
CA LYS A 124 13.45 8.01 10.95
C LYS A 124 12.82 8.08 12.34
N LYS A 125 13.34 7.28 13.23
CA LYS A 125 13.04 7.34 14.65
C LYS A 125 13.87 8.46 15.24
N ILE A 126 13.25 9.42 15.93
CA ILE A 126 13.94 10.62 16.42
C ILE A 126 13.55 10.87 17.88
N VAL A 127 14.55 11.12 18.71
CA VAL A 127 14.35 11.64 20.08
C VAL A 127 15.06 12.98 20.16
N ALA A 128 14.28 14.07 20.21
CA ALA A 128 14.79 15.43 20.28
C ALA A 128 14.56 16.00 21.68
N GLY A 129 15.59 16.50 22.34
CA GLY A 129 15.51 17.22 23.59
C GLY A 129 15.27 18.71 23.35
N ASN A 130 14.25 19.30 23.94
CA ASN A 130 14.01 20.73 24.02
C ASN A 130 14.39 21.21 25.41
N TRP A 131 15.52 21.89 25.55
CA TRP A 131 16.00 22.34 26.84
C TRP A 131 15.21 23.53 27.37
N LYS A 132 14.53 24.23 26.48
CA LYS A 132 13.81 25.46 26.79
C LYS A 132 14.75 26.48 27.45
N MET A 133 14.23 27.44 28.20
CA MET A 133 15.04 28.45 28.91
C MET A 133 15.61 27.89 30.23
N ASN A 134 16.52 26.92 30.10
CA ASN A 134 17.20 26.30 31.25
C ASN A 134 18.69 26.23 31.03
N LEU A 135 19.44 26.08 32.13
CA LEU A 135 20.87 25.89 32.21
C LEU A 135 21.68 27.16 31.81
N ASN A 136 22.66 27.48 32.60
CA ASN A 136 23.69 28.45 32.19
C ASN A 136 24.68 27.80 31.21
N LEU A 137 25.65 28.56 30.70
CA LEU A 137 26.58 28.09 29.68
C LEU A 137 27.38 26.86 30.14
N GLN A 138 27.88 26.85 31.37
CA GLN A 138 28.71 25.76 31.90
C GLN A 138 27.85 24.49 32.12
N GLU A 139 26.68 24.65 32.68
CA GLU A 139 25.74 23.55 32.92
C GLU A 139 25.29 22.92 31.59
N GLY A 140 24.99 23.76 30.59
CA GLY A 140 24.60 23.26 29.26
C GLY A 140 25.74 22.51 28.56
N LEU A 141 26.97 23.00 28.64
CA LEU A 141 28.13 22.29 28.14
C LEU A 141 28.35 20.96 28.84
N ALA A 142 28.21 20.92 30.18
CA ALA A 142 28.38 19.71 30.96
C ALA A 142 27.34 18.66 30.57
N LEU A 143 26.07 19.03 30.46
CA LEU A 143 24.99 18.13 30.05
C LEU A 143 25.17 17.65 28.59
N ALA A 144 25.55 18.53 27.66
CA ALA A 144 25.81 18.14 26.27
C ALA A 144 26.93 17.08 26.17
N LYS A 145 28.02 17.27 26.92
CA LYS A 145 29.12 16.33 27.00
C LYS A 145 28.69 15.00 27.61
N GLU A 146 27.94 15.03 28.73
CA GLU A 146 27.43 13.82 29.38
C GLU A 146 26.57 12.99 28.43
N VAL A 147 25.63 13.63 27.70
CA VAL A 147 24.78 12.98 26.71
C VAL A 147 25.62 12.40 25.56
N ASN A 148 26.59 13.18 25.03
CA ASN A 148 27.46 12.72 23.97
C ASN A 148 28.27 11.47 24.39
N ASP A 149 28.88 11.47 25.57
CA ASP A 149 29.71 10.40 26.10
C ASP A 149 28.83 9.15 26.39
N ALA A 150 27.65 9.30 26.95
CA ALA A 150 26.73 8.21 27.19
C ALA A 150 26.27 7.53 25.89
N LEU A 151 26.03 8.30 24.83
CA LEU A 151 25.66 7.75 23.53
C LEU A 151 26.83 7.22 22.71
N ALA A 152 28.04 7.69 22.95
CA ALA A 152 29.26 7.10 22.39
C ALA A 152 29.53 5.72 22.99
N ALA A 153 29.33 5.55 24.30
CA ALA A 153 29.47 4.28 25.01
C ALA A 153 28.40 3.25 24.62
N ASP A 154 27.18 3.70 24.36
CA ASP A 154 26.02 2.84 24.06
C ASP A 154 25.16 3.47 22.96
N LYS A 155 25.47 3.12 21.71
CA LYS A 155 24.89 3.74 20.51
C LYS A 155 23.36 3.61 20.46
N PRO A 156 22.65 4.70 20.11
CA PRO A 156 21.20 4.70 19.98
C PRO A 156 20.72 3.98 18.71
N ASN A 157 19.48 3.46 18.76
CA ASN A 157 18.76 2.92 17.58
C ASN A 157 17.88 3.97 16.90
N CYS A 158 18.09 5.26 17.18
CA CYS A 158 17.35 6.39 16.63
C CYS A 158 18.28 7.59 16.44
N ASP A 159 17.84 8.57 15.64
CA ASP A 159 18.51 9.87 15.57
C ASP A 159 18.25 10.62 16.90
N VAL A 160 19.30 11.15 17.51
CA VAL A 160 19.20 11.95 18.74
C VAL A 160 19.53 13.40 18.40
N ILE A 161 18.71 14.32 18.91
CA ILE A 161 18.88 15.77 18.71
C ILE A 161 18.81 16.45 20.09
N ILE A 162 19.65 17.44 20.33
CA ILE A 162 19.47 18.37 21.46
C ILE A 162 19.24 19.76 20.91
N CYS A 163 18.14 20.38 21.31
CA CYS A 163 17.82 21.77 20.99
C CYS A 163 18.02 22.61 22.23
N THR A 164 18.86 23.65 22.09
CA THR A 164 19.36 24.46 23.21
C THR A 164 19.07 25.94 23.00
N PRO A 165 19.03 26.73 24.09
CA PRO A 165 19.10 28.19 23.99
C PRO A 165 20.27 28.66 23.13
N PHE A 166 20.13 29.82 22.48
CA PHE A 166 21.15 30.38 21.59
C PHE A 166 22.53 30.48 22.20
N ILE A 167 22.62 30.80 23.51
CA ILE A 167 23.89 30.96 24.22
C ILE A 167 24.77 29.69 24.23
N HIS A 168 24.17 28.51 24.04
CA HIS A 168 24.87 27.25 24.08
C HIS A 168 25.38 26.80 22.71
N LEU A 169 24.74 27.24 21.61
CA LEU A 169 24.90 26.60 20.28
C LEU A 169 26.35 26.45 19.84
N ALA A 170 27.11 27.53 19.76
CA ALA A 170 28.49 27.49 19.28
C ALA A 170 29.40 26.63 20.19
N SER A 171 29.23 26.76 21.51
CA SER A 171 30.05 26.01 22.47
C SER A 171 29.69 24.53 22.49
N VAL A 172 28.41 24.20 22.43
CA VAL A 172 27.92 22.82 22.41
C VAL A 172 28.32 22.13 21.10
N ALA A 173 28.30 22.85 19.96
CA ALA A 173 28.78 22.32 18.69
C ALA A 173 30.24 21.80 18.77
N GLY A 174 31.07 22.44 19.58
CA GLY A 174 32.48 22.06 19.79
C GLY A 174 32.70 20.78 20.61
N VAL A 175 31.71 20.35 21.38
CA VAL A 175 31.83 19.14 22.25
C VAL A 175 30.99 17.95 21.76
N LEU A 176 30.07 18.13 20.83
CA LEU A 176 29.24 17.06 20.29
C LEU A 176 29.94 16.32 19.14
N ASN A 177 29.80 15.00 19.14
CA ASN A 177 30.00 14.21 17.93
C ASN A 177 28.73 14.30 17.07
N SER A 178 28.79 15.09 16.00
CA SER A 178 27.67 15.34 15.08
C SER A 178 27.15 14.08 14.36
N GLN A 179 27.88 12.97 14.39
CA GLN A 179 27.43 11.66 13.90
C GLN A 179 26.56 10.91 14.92
N LEU A 180 26.58 11.32 16.18
CA LEU A 180 25.79 10.70 17.26
C LEU A 180 24.64 11.60 17.71
N VAL A 181 24.88 12.90 17.82
CA VAL A 181 23.91 13.87 18.34
C VAL A 181 23.85 15.06 17.42
N GLY A 182 22.66 15.31 16.87
CA GLY A 182 22.35 16.53 16.13
C GLY A 182 22.15 17.71 17.07
N LEU A 183 22.59 18.90 16.68
CA LEU A 183 22.38 20.14 17.42
C LEU A 183 21.27 20.96 16.77
N GLY A 184 20.36 21.50 17.58
CA GLY A 184 19.28 22.37 17.15
C GLY A 184 19.18 23.65 18.01
N ALA A 185 18.60 24.69 17.41
CA ALA A 185 18.13 25.87 18.14
C ALA A 185 16.67 25.73 18.50
N GLU A 186 16.21 26.52 19.47
CA GLU A 186 14.82 26.52 19.94
C GLU A 186 13.94 27.57 19.23
N ASN A 187 14.55 28.42 18.38
CA ASN A 187 13.90 29.44 17.58
C ASN A 187 14.87 29.99 16.50
N CYS A 188 14.35 30.78 15.57
CA CYS A 188 15.08 31.75 14.77
C CYS A 188 14.16 32.95 14.45
N ALA A 189 14.73 34.06 14.01
CA ALA A 189 13.95 35.24 13.57
C ALA A 189 13.23 34.97 12.22
N ASP A 190 12.15 35.72 11.99
CA ASP A 190 11.41 35.79 10.72
C ASP A 190 12.03 36.83 9.74
N LYS A 191 13.24 37.26 10.01
CA LYS A 191 14.02 38.22 9.20
C LYS A 191 15.39 37.65 8.89
N GLU A 192 15.91 37.96 7.70
CA GLU A 192 17.24 37.51 7.30
C GLU A 192 18.35 38.27 8.06
N LYS A 193 18.23 39.57 8.12
CA LYS A 193 19.19 40.49 8.77
C LYS A 193 18.59 41.88 8.91
N GLY A 194 19.20 42.73 9.69
CA GLY A 194 18.83 44.17 9.77
C GLY A 194 18.68 44.70 11.19
N ALA A 195 17.90 45.77 11.35
CA ALA A 195 17.67 46.45 12.62
C ALA A 195 16.63 45.72 13.48
N PHE A 196 16.98 44.55 13.94
CA PHE A 196 16.16 43.70 14.80
C PHE A 196 16.95 43.31 16.07
N THR A 197 17.20 44.32 16.89
CA THR A 197 18.03 44.21 18.07
C THR A 197 17.55 43.08 19.00
N GLY A 198 18.42 42.12 19.29
CA GLY A 198 18.11 40.98 20.14
C GLY A 198 17.71 39.71 19.39
N GLU A 199 17.35 39.79 18.10
CA GLU A 199 16.99 38.63 17.29
C GLU A 199 18.21 37.88 16.73
N VAL A 200 18.01 36.57 16.49
CA VAL A 200 19.03 35.66 15.91
C VAL A 200 18.44 35.07 14.63
N SER A 201 19.06 35.37 13.49
CA SER A 201 18.60 34.88 12.19
C SER A 201 18.89 33.39 11.99
N ALA A 202 18.20 32.78 11.02
CA ALA A 202 18.46 31.39 10.62
C ALA A 202 19.89 31.17 10.13
N GLU A 203 20.48 32.15 9.42
CA GLU A 203 21.89 32.15 9.01
C GLU A 203 22.85 32.13 10.22
N MET A 204 22.58 32.99 11.22
CA MET A 204 23.36 33.01 12.46
C MET A 204 23.26 31.69 13.21
N VAL A 205 22.05 31.09 13.31
CA VAL A 205 21.86 29.76 13.90
C VAL A 205 22.69 28.72 13.14
N LYS A 206 22.60 28.70 11.82
CA LYS A 206 23.37 27.77 10.98
C LYS A 206 24.87 27.89 11.15
N SER A 207 25.36 29.12 11.28
CA SER A 207 26.79 29.42 11.42
C SER A 207 27.43 28.85 12.70
N THR A 208 26.61 28.54 13.73
CA THR A 208 27.08 27.89 14.99
C THR A 208 27.35 26.40 14.83
N GLY A 209 27.00 25.78 13.69
CA GLY A 209 27.06 24.33 13.48
C GLY A 209 25.72 23.63 13.74
N ALA A 210 24.67 24.36 14.13
CA ALA A 210 23.32 23.80 14.28
C ALA A 210 22.78 23.23 12.96
N GLN A 211 22.05 22.12 13.05
CA GLN A 211 21.45 21.41 11.92
C GLN A 211 19.94 21.49 11.95
N TYR A 212 19.35 21.80 13.10
CA TYR A 212 17.91 21.79 13.36
C TYR A 212 17.49 23.10 14.00
N VAL A 213 16.19 23.39 13.89
CA VAL A 213 15.54 24.46 14.64
C VAL A 213 14.11 24.07 14.99
N ILE A 214 13.68 24.30 16.23
CA ILE A 214 12.28 24.18 16.67
C ILE A 214 11.56 25.47 16.27
N LEU A 215 10.41 25.33 15.59
CA LEU A 215 9.52 26.45 15.25
C LEU A 215 8.08 26.10 15.58
N GLY A 216 7.30 27.12 15.98
CA GLY A 216 5.88 26.97 16.27
C GLY A 216 5.58 26.31 17.59
N HIS A 217 6.55 26.19 18.51
CA HIS A 217 6.29 25.64 19.86
C HIS A 217 5.16 26.42 20.56
N SER A 218 4.28 25.71 21.27
CA SER A 218 3.10 26.29 21.92
C SER A 218 3.42 27.49 22.80
N GLU A 219 4.50 27.44 23.60
CA GLU A 219 4.94 28.58 24.42
C GLU A 219 5.22 29.83 23.58
N ARG A 220 5.74 29.69 22.35
CA ARG A 220 6.03 30.85 21.51
C ARG A 220 4.78 31.40 20.82
N ARG A 221 3.85 30.53 20.48
CA ARG A 221 2.55 30.97 19.99
C ARG A 221 1.79 31.74 21.05
N GLU A 222 1.81 31.27 22.28
CA GLU A 222 1.10 31.86 23.42
C GLU A 222 1.77 33.15 23.94
N TYR A 223 3.08 33.10 24.24
CA TYR A 223 3.75 34.19 24.97
C TYR A 223 4.36 35.24 24.03
N TYR A 224 4.66 34.89 22.78
CA TYR A 224 5.30 35.75 21.80
C TYR A 224 4.45 36.03 20.58
N ASN A 225 3.18 35.59 20.57
CA ASN A 225 2.20 35.81 19.50
C ASN A 225 2.72 35.39 18.12
N GLU A 226 3.40 34.26 18.01
CA GLU A 226 3.84 33.71 16.74
C GLU A 226 2.64 33.19 15.94
N THR A 227 2.21 33.98 14.94
CA THR A 227 1.10 33.64 14.03
C THR A 227 1.55 32.65 12.94
N PRO A 228 0.62 31.97 12.24
CA PRO A 228 0.95 31.11 11.11
C PRO A 228 1.80 31.82 10.04
N GLU A 229 1.56 33.10 9.78
CA GLU A 229 2.31 33.91 8.80
C GLU A 229 3.77 34.12 9.25
N ILE A 230 3.98 34.49 10.52
CA ILE A 230 5.34 34.62 11.09
C ILE A 230 6.07 33.28 11.03
N LEU A 231 5.39 32.20 11.37
CA LEU A 231 5.96 30.85 11.37
C LEU A 231 6.29 30.37 9.95
N LYS A 232 5.46 30.71 8.98
CA LYS A 232 5.75 30.43 7.57
C LYS A 232 7.06 31.08 7.13
N GLU A 233 7.25 32.37 7.43
CA GLU A 233 8.50 33.09 7.10
C GLU A 233 9.71 32.47 7.81
N LYS A 234 9.60 32.15 9.10
CA LYS A 234 10.67 31.47 9.85
C LYS A 234 11.04 30.12 9.22
N VAL A 235 10.05 29.31 8.82
CA VAL A 235 10.27 28.01 8.18
C VAL A 235 11.00 28.19 6.84
N LEU A 236 10.56 29.10 6.00
CA LEU A 236 11.20 29.37 4.71
C LEU A 236 12.66 29.80 4.89
N LEU A 237 12.93 30.71 5.84
CA LEU A 237 14.29 31.18 6.13
C LEU A 237 15.17 30.08 6.72
N ALA A 238 14.63 29.23 7.59
CA ALA A 238 15.35 28.08 8.13
C ALA A 238 15.76 27.10 7.04
N LEU A 239 14.81 26.71 6.17
CA LEU A 239 15.06 25.79 5.05
C LEU A 239 16.05 26.39 4.04
N LYS A 240 15.90 27.68 3.70
CA LYS A 240 16.83 28.43 2.81
C LYS A 240 18.28 28.37 3.31
N ASN A 241 18.47 28.40 4.63
CA ASN A 241 19.80 28.32 5.24
C ASN A 241 20.25 26.89 5.55
N GLY A 242 19.52 25.86 5.06
CA GLY A 242 19.90 24.45 5.21
C GLY A 242 19.72 23.92 6.63
N LEU A 243 18.84 24.51 7.44
CA LEU A 243 18.35 23.95 8.70
C LEU A 243 17.20 23.00 8.43
N LYS A 244 17.09 21.93 9.18
CA LYS A 244 15.89 21.10 9.28
C LYS A 244 14.99 21.65 10.36
N VAL A 245 13.70 21.66 10.10
CA VAL A 245 12.71 22.24 10.99
C VAL A 245 12.03 21.14 11.80
N ILE A 246 11.97 21.30 13.12
CA ILE A 246 11.04 20.57 14.01
C ILE A 246 9.85 21.50 14.21
N PHE A 247 8.77 21.27 13.47
CA PHE A 247 7.60 22.13 13.46
C PHE A 247 6.55 21.64 14.44
N CYS A 248 6.25 22.47 15.44
CA CYS A 248 5.32 22.15 16.52
C CYS A 248 3.90 22.58 16.18
N ILE A 249 2.94 21.68 16.45
CA ILE A 249 1.50 21.88 16.27
C ILE A 249 0.76 21.24 17.43
N GLY A 250 -0.39 21.77 17.80
CA GLY A 250 -1.18 21.16 18.86
C GLY A 250 -2.38 21.98 19.30
N GLU A 251 -3.31 21.34 19.97
CA GLU A 251 -4.55 21.93 20.45
C GLU A 251 -4.52 22.22 21.96
N THR A 252 -5.27 23.24 22.36
CA THR A 252 -5.58 23.58 23.74
C THR A 252 -6.61 22.63 24.35
N LEU A 253 -6.77 22.65 25.67
CA LEU A 253 -7.80 21.86 26.36
C LEU A 253 -9.22 22.21 25.86
N ALA A 254 -9.51 23.50 25.71
CA ALA A 254 -10.83 23.95 25.26
C ALA A 254 -11.16 23.45 23.84
N GLU A 255 -10.17 23.44 22.94
CA GLU A 255 -10.34 22.92 21.59
C GLU A 255 -10.53 21.40 21.59
N ARG A 256 -9.81 20.68 22.45
CA ARG A 256 -9.98 19.24 22.64
C ARG A 256 -11.36 18.88 23.17
N GLU A 257 -11.82 19.58 24.22
CA GLU A 257 -13.15 19.37 24.80
C GLU A 257 -14.28 19.70 23.80
N ALA A 258 -14.02 20.64 22.87
CA ALA A 258 -14.91 20.97 21.78
C ALA A 258 -14.82 19.99 20.57
N ASN A 259 -14.00 18.93 20.65
CA ASN A 259 -13.69 17.98 19.55
C ASN A 259 -13.14 18.66 18.29
N LYS A 260 -12.38 19.75 18.43
CA LYS A 260 -11.78 20.54 17.34
C LYS A 260 -10.29 20.23 17.11
N GLN A 261 -9.70 19.27 17.82
CA GLN A 261 -8.28 18.97 17.76
C GLN A 261 -7.76 18.72 16.34
N ASN A 262 -8.54 18.02 15.51
CA ASN A 262 -8.16 17.73 14.13
C ASN A 262 -8.18 18.99 13.24
N ASP A 263 -9.19 19.83 13.40
CA ASP A 263 -9.33 21.09 12.65
C ASP A 263 -8.19 22.06 12.98
N VAL A 264 -7.86 22.18 14.28
CA VAL A 264 -6.77 23.05 14.77
C VAL A 264 -5.43 22.59 14.20
N VAL A 265 -5.10 21.32 14.37
CA VAL A 265 -3.83 20.75 13.88
C VAL A 265 -3.70 20.88 12.36
N LYS A 266 -4.80 20.65 11.62
CA LYS A 266 -4.83 20.82 10.16
C LYS A 266 -4.63 22.28 9.77
N ALA A 267 -5.30 23.23 10.43
CA ALA A 267 -5.18 24.66 10.17
C ALA A 267 -3.75 25.18 10.43
N GLU A 268 -3.08 24.70 11.48
CA GLU A 268 -1.70 25.06 11.78
C GLU A 268 -0.71 24.56 10.72
N LEU A 269 -0.92 23.35 10.19
CA LEU A 269 -0.14 22.81 9.07
C LEU A 269 -0.37 23.61 7.78
N GLU A 270 -1.64 23.88 7.45
CA GLU A 270 -2.03 24.62 6.23
C GLU A 270 -1.52 26.06 6.25
N GLY A 271 -1.61 26.74 7.39
CA GLY A 271 -1.18 28.13 7.54
C GLY A 271 0.35 28.33 7.48
N SER A 272 1.13 27.28 7.78
CA SER A 272 2.57 27.47 8.00
C SER A 272 3.46 26.61 7.09
N VAL A 273 3.20 25.31 6.92
CA VAL A 273 4.13 24.39 6.23
C VAL A 273 3.55 23.71 4.99
N PHE A 274 2.23 23.67 4.79
CA PHE A 274 1.64 23.04 3.60
C PHE A 274 1.71 23.89 2.33
N ASN A 275 2.34 25.03 2.38
CA ASN A 275 2.71 25.85 1.21
C ASN A 275 4.09 25.50 0.64
N LEU A 276 4.86 24.63 1.30
CA LEU A 276 6.16 24.15 0.85
C LEU A 276 6.01 23.19 -0.33
N SER A 277 7.04 23.06 -1.16
CA SER A 277 7.17 21.95 -2.11
C SER A 277 7.42 20.62 -1.35
N ALA A 278 7.23 19.49 -2.02
CA ALA A 278 7.49 18.18 -1.41
C ALA A 278 8.98 18.00 -1.01
N GLU A 279 9.91 18.58 -1.79
CA GLU A 279 11.35 18.57 -1.53
C GLU A 279 11.70 19.41 -0.30
N GLU A 280 11.10 20.57 -0.15
CA GLU A 280 11.27 21.44 1.03
C GLU A 280 10.68 20.77 2.27
N PHE A 281 9.45 20.22 2.16
CA PHE A 281 8.76 19.52 3.26
C PHE A 281 9.53 18.26 3.73
N ALA A 282 10.33 17.64 2.89
CA ALA A 282 11.20 16.52 3.28
C ALA A 282 12.24 16.90 4.37
N ASN A 283 12.45 18.19 4.63
CA ASN A 283 13.31 18.69 5.69
C ASN A 283 12.52 19.13 6.94
N VAL A 284 11.21 18.85 6.99
CA VAL A 284 10.35 19.14 8.13
C VAL A 284 10.09 17.86 8.92
N ILE A 285 10.25 17.94 10.23
CA ILE A 285 9.84 16.97 11.24
C ILE A 285 8.65 17.61 11.93
N VAL A 286 7.53 16.91 12.07
CA VAL A 286 6.37 17.44 12.78
C VAL A 286 6.43 16.99 14.23
N ALA A 287 6.13 17.89 15.17
CA ALA A 287 6.00 17.57 16.60
C ALA A 287 4.58 17.91 17.06
N TYR A 288 3.84 16.91 17.51
CA TYR A 288 2.51 17.11 18.06
C TYR A 288 2.56 17.37 19.57
N GLU A 289 2.08 18.52 19.97
CA GLU A 289 2.03 18.99 21.35
C GLU A 289 0.57 18.97 21.86
N PRO A 290 0.13 17.98 22.66
CA PRO A 290 -1.12 18.11 23.42
C PRO A 290 -0.92 19.20 24.49
N ILE A 291 -1.24 20.48 24.16
CA ILE A 291 -0.91 21.65 25.03
C ILE A 291 -1.52 21.46 26.43
N TRP A 292 -2.70 20.86 26.51
CA TRP A 292 -3.38 20.52 27.75
C TRP A 292 -2.64 19.51 28.63
N ALA A 293 -1.66 18.80 28.10
CA ALA A 293 -0.84 17.81 28.81
C ALA A 293 0.61 18.28 29.04
N ILE A 294 0.96 19.53 28.65
CA ILE A 294 2.31 20.07 28.83
C ILE A 294 2.36 20.85 30.16
N GLY A 295 3.21 20.40 31.08
CA GLY A 295 3.42 21.10 32.38
C GLY A 295 2.24 21.07 33.33
N THR A 296 1.13 20.44 33.00
CA THR A 296 -0.10 20.42 33.82
C THR A 296 -0.19 19.24 34.78
N GLY A 297 0.74 18.28 34.68
CA GLY A 297 0.67 16.99 35.38
C GLY A 297 -0.26 15.96 34.72
N LYS A 298 -1.07 16.35 33.72
CA LYS A 298 -1.85 15.44 32.89
C LYS A 298 -0.94 14.83 31.81
N THR A 299 -1.29 13.63 31.37
CA THR A 299 -0.56 12.95 30.29
C THR A 299 -1.60 12.43 29.31
N ALA A 300 -1.40 12.65 28.02
CA ALA A 300 -2.21 11.98 27.01
C ALA A 300 -1.93 10.47 27.06
N THR A 301 -2.95 9.64 26.88
CA THR A 301 -2.73 8.20 26.70
C THR A 301 -2.02 7.94 25.38
N ALA A 302 -1.38 6.78 25.27
CA ALA A 302 -0.71 6.41 24.02
C ALA A 302 -1.71 6.29 22.84
N GLU A 303 -2.97 5.90 23.12
CA GLU A 303 -4.07 5.84 22.15
C GLU A 303 -4.48 7.23 21.67
N GLN A 304 -4.63 8.19 22.59
CA GLN A 304 -4.96 9.58 22.25
C GLN A 304 -3.85 10.24 21.42
N ALA A 305 -2.60 9.97 21.76
CA ALA A 305 -1.46 10.43 20.96
C ALA A 305 -1.46 9.80 19.56
N GLU A 306 -1.66 8.49 19.48
CA GLU A 306 -1.70 7.75 18.21
C GLU A 306 -2.82 8.26 17.29
N GLU A 307 -4.00 8.53 17.83
CA GLU A 307 -5.14 9.06 17.07
C GLU A 307 -4.75 10.33 16.29
N ILE A 308 -4.15 11.31 16.99
CA ILE A 308 -3.75 12.57 16.36
C ILE A 308 -2.55 12.39 15.44
N HIS A 309 -1.58 11.55 15.79
CA HIS A 309 -0.45 11.22 14.90
C HIS A 309 -0.92 10.58 13.60
N ALA A 310 -1.90 9.68 13.67
CA ALA A 310 -2.50 9.06 12.48
C ALA A 310 -3.23 10.11 11.62
N PHE A 311 -3.96 11.03 12.26
CA PHE A 311 -4.62 12.14 11.56
C PHE A 311 -3.61 13.07 10.87
N ILE A 312 -2.55 13.52 11.56
CA ILE A 312 -1.47 14.34 11.00
C ILE A 312 -0.88 13.65 9.77
N ARG A 313 -0.57 12.35 9.87
CA ARG A 313 -0.03 11.58 8.75
C ARG A 313 -0.99 11.51 7.56
N SER A 314 -2.29 11.36 7.84
CA SER A 314 -3.33 11.39 6.81
C SER A 314 -3.40 12.76 6.12
N ALA A 315 -3.32 13.86 6.87
CA ALA A 315 -3.32 15.21 6.31
C ALA A 315 -2.07 15.47 5.43
N ILE A 316 -0.89 14.98 5.84
CA ILE A 316 0.33 15.04 5.02
C ILE A 316 0.15 14.20 3.74
N ALA A 317 -0.48 13.02 3.83
CA ALA A 317 -0.74 12.17 2.68
C ALA A 317 -1.74 12.80 1.69
N GLU A 318 -2.76 13.49 2.20
CA GLU A 318 -3.72 14.25 1.40
C GLU A 318 -3.02 15.37 0.60
N LYS A 319 -2.08 16.07 1.24
CA LYS A 319 -1.37 17.22 0.63
C LYS A 319 -0.26 16.79 -0.32
N TYR A 320 0.59 15.84 0.06
CA TYR A 320 1.84 15.50 -0.64
C TYR A 320 1.91 14.07 -1.17
N GLY A 321 0.90 13.25 -0.90
CA GLY A 321 0.89 11.84 -1.25
C GLY A 321 1.50 10.93 -0.18
N ASN A 322 1.16 9.64 -0.27
CA ASN A 322 1.55 8.63 0.72
C ASN A 322 3.08 8.46 0.89
N GLU A 323 3.84 8.69 -0.18
CA GLU A 323 5.31 8.54 -0.11
C GLU A 323 5.93 9.57 0.83
N VAL A 324 5.51 10.84 0.73
CA VAL A 324 5.99 11.91 1.61
C VAL A 324 5.54 11.65 3.05
N ALA A 325 4.26 11.34 3.25
CA ALA A 325 3.71 11.04 4.58
C ALA A 325 4.44 9.90 5.29
N GLU A 326 4.80 8.85 4.54
CA GLU A 326 5.53 7.69 5.05
C GLU A 326 7.04 7.93 5.23
N ASN A 327 7.57 9.03 4.75
CA ASN A 327 8.95 9.45 4.99
C ASN A 327 9.07 10.56 6.04
N THR A 328 7.95 11.19 6.44
CA THR A 328 7.92 12.25 7.45
C THR A 328 7.89 11.65 8.86
N SER A 329 8.82 12.08 9.72
CA SER A 329 8.80 11.73 11.14
C SER A 329 7.82 12.64 11.89
N ILE A 330 6.95 12.04 12.71
CA ILE A 330 6.01 12.75 13.58
C ILE A 330 6.33 12.40 15.04
N LEU A 331 6.71 13.40 15.81
CA LEU A 331 7.17 13.26 17.20
C LEU A 331 6.04 13.59 18.17
N TYR A 332 5.97 12.87 19.27
CA TYR A 332 5.12 13.20 20.39
C TYR A 332 5.79 14.26 21.30
N GLY A 333 5.15 15.43 21.45
CA GLY A 333 5.66 16.57 22.20
C GLY A 333 5.03 16.73 23.59
N GLY A 334 4.19 15.81 24.04
CA GLY A 334 3.64 15.80 25.38
C GLY A 334 4.62 15.24 26.42
N SER A 335 4.12 15.01 27.65
CA SER A 335 4.95 14.49 28.76
C SER A 335 5.42 13.07 28.51
N ALA A 336 6.72 12.92 28.20
CA ALA A 336 7.39 11.63 28.02
C ALA A 336 8.45 11.42 29.11
N LYS A 337 8.51 10.18 29.61
CA LYS A 337 9.44 9.70 30.64
C LYS A 337 9.97 8.31 30.25
N PRO A 338 11.07 7.82 30.82
CA PRO A 338 11.55 6.46 30.56
C PRO A 338 10.52 5.35 30.78
N SER A 339 9.54 5.59 31.68
CA SER A 339 8.49 4.62 32.02
C SER A 339 7.39 4.50 30.97
N ASN A 340 7.01 5.59 30.26
CA ASN A 340 5.92 5.58 29.27
C ASN A 340 6.40 5.64 27.80
N ALA A 341 7.67 5.99 27.57
CA ALA A 341 8.23 6.06 26.23
C ALA A 341 8.12 4.73 25.43
N PRO A 342 8.32 3.53 26.02
CA PRO A 342 8.17 2.28 25.27
C PRO A 342 6.74 2.09 24.73
N GLU A 343 5.71 2.43 25.48
CA GLU A 343 4.31 2.32 25.07
C GLU A 343 3.96 3.32 23.97
N LEU A 344 4.40 4.59 24.12
CA LEU A 344 4.22 5.63 23.11
C LEU A 344 4.90 5.25 21.79
N PHE A 345 6.17 4.83 21.84
CA PHE A 345 6.96 4.54 20.65
C PHE A 345 6.61 3.21 19.98
N ALA A 346 5.84 2.34 20.65
CA ALA A 346 5.25 1.15 20.05
C ALA A 346 4.09 1.47 19.09
N LYS A 347 3.52 2.68 19.16
CA LYS A 347 2.38 3.07 18.30
C LYS A 347 2.84 3.28 16.84
N PRO A 348 2.03 2.87 15.87
CA PRO A 348 2.45 2.82 14.45
C PRO A 348 2.73 4.18 13.81
N ASN A 349 2.14 5.28 14.33
CA ASN A 349 2.33 6.61 13.75
C ASN A 349 3.21 7.54 14.58
N ILE A 350 3.67 7.10 15.75
CA ILE A 350 4.60 7.86 16.61
C ILE A 350 6.04 7.46 16.25
N ASP A 351 6.81 8.40 15.72
CA ASP A 351 8.19 8.16 15.25
C ASP A 351 9.25 8.62 16.27
N GLY A 352 8.84 8.96 17.49
CA GLY A 352 9.70 9.39 18.58
C GLY A 352 9.11 10.51 19.42
N GLY A 353 9.95 11.33 20.03
CA GLY A 353 9.49 12.38 20.92
C GLY A 353 10.29 13.68 20.86
N LEU A 354 9.60 14.80 21.11
CA LEU A 354 10.20 16.09 21.46
C LEU A 354 10.10 16.24 22.97
N ILE A 355 11.23 16.09 23.66
CA ILE A 355 11.32 15.85 25.09
C ILE A 355 11.70 17.15 25.82
N GLY A 356 10.85 17.63 26.71
CA GLY A 356 11.12 18.80 27.56
C GLY A 356 11.97 18.45 28.80
N GLY A 357 11.40 18.56 29.99
CA GLY A 357 12.11 18.46 31.27
C GLY A 357 12.97 17.20 31.47
N ALA A 358 12.57 16.04 30.93
CA ALA A 358 13.39 14.82 30.99
C ALA A 358 14.70 14.92 30.19
N ALA A 359 14.78 15.84 29.20
CA ALA A 359 16.00 16.07 28.44
C ALA A 359 17.07 16.88 29.21
N LEU A 360 16.71 17.44 30.36
CA LEU A 360 17.63 18.16 31.26
C LEU A 360 18.41 17.22 32.20
N LYS A 361 18.18 15.92 32.12
CA LYS A 361 18.90 14.90 32.88
C LYS A 361 19.33 13.78 31.92
N CYS A 362 20.64 13.57 31.80
CA CYS A 362 21.18 12.59 30.88
C CYS A 362 20.59 11.19 31.08
N ALA A 363 20.45 10.72 32.30
CA ALA A 363 19.86 9.40 32.62
C ALA A 363 18.41 9.26 32.14
N ASP A 364 17.55 10.26 32.35
CA ASP A 364 16.18 10.25 31.92
C ASP A 364 16.08 10.33 30.38
N PHE A 365 16.87 11.22 29.76
CA PHE A 365 16.88 11.37 28.31
C PHE A 365 17.36 10.08 27.63
N LYS A 366 18.45 9.49 28.13
CA LYS A 366 18.93 8.19 27.65
C LYS A 366 17.90 7.08 27.83
N GLY A 367 17.21 7.03 28.98
CA GLY A 367 16.14 6.05 29.19
C GLY A 367 15.01 6.14 28.19
N ILE A 368 14.67 7.35 27.70
CA ILE A 368 13.70 7.55 26.61
C ILE A 368 14.29 7.12 25.26
N ILE A 369 15.54 7.45 24.97
CA ILE A 369 16.25 7.01 23.75
C ILE A 369 16.29 5.48 23.66
N ASP A 370 16.58 4.80 24.77
CA ASP A 370 16.70 3.35 24.86
C ASP A 370 15.37 2.61 24.70
N ALA A 371 14.22 3.32 24.76
CA ALA A 371 12.90 2.75 24.42
C ALA A 371 12.86 2.20 22.98
N TRP A 372 13.71 2.67 22.08
CA TRP A 372 13.85 2.16 20.72
C TRP A 372 14.73 0.90 20.58
N LYS A 373 15.35 0.43 21.66
CA LYS A 373 16.16 -0.78 21.70
C LYS A 373 15.35 -2.03 22.06
N LYS A 374 14.09 -1.85 22.50
CA LYS A 374 13.20 -2.91 22.97
C LYS A 374 12.33 -3.48 21.85
#